data_f42d55ee72ac27a7f6551eb91daf6d47
#
_entry.id   f42d55ee72ac27a7f6551eb91daf6d47
#
_cell.length_a   1.000
_cell.length_b   1.000
_cell.length_c   1.000
_cell.angle_alpha   90.00
_cell.angle_beta   90.00
_cell.angle_gamma   90.00
#
_symmetry.space_group_name_H-M   'P 1'
#
loop_
_entity.id
_entity.type
_entity.pdbx_description
1 polymer ?
#
loop_
_entity_poly.entity_id
_entity_poly.type
_entity_poly.pdbx_seq_one_letter_code
_entity_poly.pdbx_strand_id
1 'polypeptide(L)'
;MFYREAGQFKTTYADDQAVFPILQDKIAVLAVIAVAYSVPLFANEYWLQAILIQFLVFALMAIGLNILMGYAGQVSLGTGAFAAVGAYACYKLTTNIEGLNVIVAILLSGGFAAAVGIVFGLPSLRIKGFYLAVATLAAQFFILWLFNKVGWFYNDNPSGTITAPPRELFGVQITGPAATPEARYIVCMTFLIVGAWIAKNLARGRIGRSWMAIRDMDIAAEIIGIRPLRTKLLAFAISSFYCGVAGALMVFCWLGSAETEAFDLAAVSFPVLFMIIIGGLGSIGGSILGAAFIVLVPIFLTNFPPMIGLEISTALQKHFEEIIFGAMIVIFLIVEPEGVARLWQILREKLRKWPFPY
;
A
#
# COMPACT_ATOMS: atom_id res chain seq x y z
N MET A 1 -2.26 34.63 -8.57
CA MET A 1 -2.95 33.64 -7.75
C MET A 1 -3.05 32.35 -8.54
N PHE A 2 -2.20 31.37 -8.23
CA PHE A 2 -2.22 30.08 -8.91
C PHE A 2 -3.36 29.15 -8.44
N TYR A 3 -3.99 29.44 -7.31
CA TYR A 3 -5.02 28.61 -6.71
C TYR A 3 -6.18 29.48 -6.20
N ARG A 4 -7.35 29.36 -6.80
CA ARG A 4 -8.53 30.14 -6.43
C ARG A 4 -9.52 29.28 -5.67
N GLU A 5 -9.57 29.42 -4.35
CA GLU A 5 -10.67 28.92 -3.51
C GLU A 5 -11.69 30.03 -3.17
N ALA A 6 -11.34 31.29 -3.42
CA ALA A 6 -12.19 32.42 -3.09
C ALA A 6 -13.49 32.40 -3.94
N GLY A 7 -14.64 32.56 -3.29
CA GLY A 7 -15.94 32.57 -3.93
C GLY A 7 -16.63 31.21 -4.07
N GLN A 8 -16.00 30.13 -3.60
CA GLN A 8 -16.64 28.81 -3.56
C GLN A 8 -17.31 28.59 -2.20
N PHE A 9 -18.59 28.85 -2.11
CA PHE A 9 -19.41 28.46 -0.97
C PHE A 9 -20.24 27.26 -1.32
N LYS A 10 -20.51 26.42 -0.33
CA LYS A 10 -21.23 25.17 -0.49
C LYS A 10 -22.61 25.31 0.13
N THR A 11 -23.63 25.01 -0.65
CA THR A 11 -25.02 25.11 -0.23
C THR A 11 -25.64 23.78 0.14
N THR A 12 -25.01 22.67 -0.27
CA THR A 12 -25.51 21.31 -0.01
C THR A 12 -24.47 20.46 0.68
N TYR A 13 -24.91 19.49 1.49
CA TYR A 13 -24.04 18.48 2.09
C TYR A 13 -23.30 17.62 1.06
N ALA A 14 -23.91 17.40 -0.10
CA ALA A 14 -23.28 16.65 -1.19
C ALA A 14 -22.06 17.38 -1.75
N ASP A 15 -22.15 18.70 -1.91
CA ASP A 15 -21.03 19.53 -2.35
C ASP A 15 -19.91 19.60 -1.30
N ASP A 16 -20.28 19.54 -0.02
CA ASP A 16 -19.30 19.53 1.08
C ASP A 16 -18.56 18.18 1.18
N GLN A 17 -19.24 17.09 0.84
CA GLN A 17 -18.65 15.76 0.80
C GLN A 17 -17.86 15.46 -0.48
N ALA A 18 -17.87 16.35 -1.48
CA ALA A 18 -17.14 16.15 -2.74
C ALA A 18 -15.64 15.93 -2.51
N VAL A 19 -15.08 14.88 -3.08
CA VAL A 19 -13.66 14.49 -2.92
C VAL A 19 -12.72 15.57 -3.47
N PHE A 20 -13.10 16.17 -4.60
CA PHE A 20 -12.39 17.27 -5.23
C PHE A 20 -13.37 18.41 -5.49
N PRO A 21 -13.51 19.35 -4.53
CA PRO A 21 -14.50 20.44 -4.66
C PRO A 21 -14.12 21.45 -5.74
N ILE A 22 -12.83 21.59 -6.04
CA ILE A 22 -12.30 22.62 -6.94
C ILE A 22 -12.00 21.99 -8.30
N LEU A 23 -12.39 22.67 -9.39
CA LEU A 23 -12.13 22.21 -10.75
C LEU A 23 -10.63 22.03 -11.03
N GLN A 24 -9.79 22.90 -10.49
CA GLN A 24 -8.33 22.82 -10.62
C GLN A 24 -7.78 21.53 -10.01
N ASP A 25 -8.28 21.08 -8.85
CA ASP A 25 -7.86 19.81 -8.24
C ASP A 25 -8.27 18.62 -9.11
N LYS A 26 -9.46 18.68 -9.72
CA LYS A 26 -9.93 17.62 -10.65
C LYS A 26 -9.00 17.54 -11.87
N ILE A 27 -8.68 18.68 -12.47
CA ILE A 27 -7.78 18.75 -13.63
C ILE A 27 -6.39 18.28 -13.25
N ALA A 28 -5.84 18.71 -12.10
CA ALA A 28 -4.53 18.28 -11.63
C ALA A 28 -4.43 16.77 -11.42
N VAL A 29 -5.44 16.18 -10.77
CA VAL A 29 -5.50 14.72 -10.57
C VAL A 29 -5.63 13.99 -11.91
N LEU A 30 -6.47 14.48 -12.82
CA LEU A 30 -6.63 13.88 -14.14
C LEU A 30 -5.35 13.99 -14.98
N ALA A 31 -4.64 15.10 -14.89
CA ALA A 31 -3.33 15.30 -15.53
C ALA A 31 -2.28 14.34 -14.96
N VAL A 32 -2.21 14.16 -13.64
CA VAL A 32 -1.30 13.19 -13.00
C VAL A 32 -1.61 11.77 -13.46
N ILE A 33 -2.90 11.39 -13.52
CA ILE A 33 -3.32 10.07 -14.02
C ILE A 33 -2.93 9.90 -15.50
N ALA A 34 -3.16 10.90 -16.34
CA ALA A 34 -2.80 10.86 -17.76
C ALA A 34 -1.28 10.71 -17.97
N VAL A 35 -0.49 11.48 -17.20
CA VAL A 35 0.98 11.35 -17.20
C VAL A 35 1.41 9.97 -16.76
N ALA A 36 0.81 9.43 -15.69
CA ALA A 36 1.15 8.09 -15.19
C ALA A 36 0.85 6.99 -16.21
N TYR A 37 -0.25 7.06 -16.95
CA TYR A 37 -0.54 6.12 -18.04
C TYR A 37 0.32 6.33 -19.29
N SER A 38 0.93 7.50 -19.46
CA SER A 38 1.86 7.75 -20.58
C SER A 38 3.30 7.26 -20.29
N VAL A 39 3.64 6.96 -19.03
CA VAL A 39 4.97 6.51 -18.63
C VAL A 39 5.49 5.31 -19.44
N PRO A 40 4.70 4.26 -19.74
CA PRO A 40 5.16 3.12 -20.53
C PRO A 40 5.63 3.48 -21.95
N LEU A 41 5.23 4.65 -22.48
CA LEU A 41 5.64 5.09 -23.82
C LEU A 41 7.10 5.60 -23.87
N PHE A 42 7.65 6.00 -22.71
CA PHE A 42 8.97 6.63 -22.60
C PHE A 42 9.93 5.88 -21.70
N ALA A 43 9.41 5.04 -20.79
CA ALA A 43 10.22 4.33 -19.81
C ALA A 43 10.84 3.06 -20.39
N ASN A 44 12.10 2.82 -20.07
CA ASN A 44 12.79 1.58 -20.43
C ASN A 44 12.23 0.40 -19.61
N GLU A 45 12.40 -0.81 -20.11
CA GLU A 45 11.97 -2.05 -19.47
C GLU A 45 12.47 -2.17 -18.02
N TYR A 46 13.73 -1.81 -17.77
CA TYR A 46 14.30 -1.79 -16.41
C TYR A 46 13.53 -0.88 -15.45
N TRP A 47 13.19 0.35 -15.87
CA TRP A 47 12.41 1.29 -15.04
C TRP A 47 11.01 0.77 -14.76
N LEU A 48 10.37 0.17 -15.75
CA LEU A 48 9.03 -0.37 -15.59
C LEU A 48 9.02 -1.55 -14.62
N GLN A 49 9.86 -2.57 -14.86
CA GLN A 49 9.79 -3.84 -14.14
C GLN A 49 10.48 -3.79 -12.77
N ALA A 50 11.66 -3.20 -12.67
CA ALA A 50 12.43 -3.20 -11.42
C ALA A 50 12.01 -2.10 -10.44
N ILE A 51 11.46 -0.96 -10.93
CA ILE A 51 11.22 0.21 -10.09
C ILE A 51 9.73 0.52 -9.98
N LEU A 52 9.09 0.78 -11.12
CA LEU A 52 7.74 1.33 -11.10
C LEU A 52 6.68 0.31 -10.68
N ILE A 53 6.74 -0.93 -11.17
CA ILE A 53 5.80 -1.98 -10.77
C ILE A 53 5.96 -2.28 -9.28
N GLN A 54 7.19 -2.39 -8.78
CA GLN A 54 7.46 -2.54 -7.37
C GLN A 54 6.86 -1.40 -6.55
N PHE A 55 7.11 -0.16 -6.96
CA PHE A 55 6.54 1.02 -6.32
C PHE A 55 5.01 0.99 -6.26
N LEU A 56 4.34 0.65 -7.36
CA LEU A 56 2.87 0.60 -7.42
C LEU A 56 2.29 -0.45 -6.47
N VAL A 57 2.90 -1.63 -6.40
CA VAL A 57 2.49 -2.72 -5.51
C VAL A 57 2.65 -2.29 -4.04
N PHE A 58 3.81 -1.76 -3.68
CA PHE A 58 4.06 -1.30 -2.31
C PHE A 58 3.21 -0.08 -1.94
N ALA A 59 2.95 0.84 -2.87
CA ALA A 59 2.04 1.96 -2.64
C ALA A 59 0.61 1.49 -2.31
N LEU A 60 0.13 0.45 -2.98
CA LEU A 60 -1.18 -0.14 -2.69
C LEU A 60 -1.22 -0.79 -1.29
N MET A 61 -0.16 -1.52 -0.89
CA MET A 61 -0.01 -2.06 0.47
C MET A 61 0.04 -0.95 1.52
N ALA A 62 0.80 0.11 1.24
CA ALA A 62 0.92 1.26 2.14
C ALA A 62 -0.43 1.97 2.34
N ILE A 63 -1.26 2.13 1.30
CA ILE A 63 -2.62 2.63 1.43
C ILE A 63 -3.44 1.72 2.34
N GLY A 64 -3.38 0.40 2.15
CA GLY A 64 -4.07 -0.57 2.99
C GLY A 64 -3.68 -0.47 4.46
N LEU A 65 -2.38 -0.45 4.76
CA LEU A 65 -1.90 -0.31 6.13
C LEU A 65 -2.23 1.06 6.73
N ASN A 66 -2.19 2.14 5.92
CA ASN A 66 -2.52 3.48 6.39
C ASN A 66 -4.02 3.63 6.76
N ILE A 67 -4.93 2.90 6.09
CA ILE A 67 -6.33 2.83 6.52
C ILE A 67 -6.42 2.30 7.96
N LEU A 68 -5.65 1.28 8.30
CA LEU A 68 -5.67 0.67 9.61
C LEU A 68 -4.92 1.51 10.66
N MET A 69 -3.69 1.91 10.37
CA MET A 69 -2.86 2.65 11.33
C MET A 69 -3.18 4.13 11.37
N GLY A 70 -3.30 4.77 10.20
CA GLY A 70 -3.45 6.21 10.09
C GLY A 70 -4.87 6.69 10.42
N TYR A 71 -5.88 6.00 9.92
CA TYR A 71 -7.28 6.42 10.14
C TYR A 71 -7.93 5.74 11.36
N ALA A 72 -7.67 4.45 11.63
CA ALA A 72 -8.29 3.75 12.74
C ALA A 72 -7.40 3.63 13.99
N GLY A 73 -6.15 4.09 13.94
CA GLY A 73 -5.21 4.12 15.07
C GLY A 73 -4.76 2.74 15.55
N GLN A 74 -4.76 1.73 14.68
CA GLN A 74 -4.44 0.35 15.02
C GLN A 74 -3.10 -0.07 14.42
N VAL A 75 -2.10 -0.27 15.27
CA VAL A 75 -0.78 -0.72 14.82
C VAL A 75 -0.85 -2.19 14.39
N SER A 76 -0.36 -2.50 13.19
CA SER A 76 -0.26 -3.86 12.66
C SER A 76 1.11 -4.10 12.04
N LEU A 77 1.70 -5.25 12.37
CA LEU A 77 2.96 -5.74 11.81
C LEU A 77 2.76 -6.98 10.91
N GLY A 78 1.52 -7.31 10.59
CA GLY A 78 1.16 -8.49 9.81
C GLY A 78 0.93 -8.25 8.31
N THR A 79 1.40 -7.14 7.77
CA THR A 79 1.15 -6.74 6.37
C THR A 79 1.64 -7.80 5.38
N GLY A 80 2.85 -8.33 5.59
CA GLY A 80 3.42 -9.39 4.76
C GLY A 80 2.62 -10.69 4.80
N ALA A 81 2.09 -11.06 5.97
CA ALA A 81 1.23 -12.24 6.09
C ALA A 81 -0.05 -12.13 5.25
N PHE A 82 -0.74 -10.99 5.30
CA PHE A 82 -1.94 -10.78 4.50
C PHE A 82 -1.63 -10.67 3.01
N ALA A 83 -0.47 -10.13 2.65
CA ALA A 83 0.04 -10.15 1.28
C ALA A 83 0.31 -11.58 0.82
N ALA A 84 0.94 -12.41 1.64
CA ALA A 84 1.15 -13.83 1.38
C ALA A 84 -0.18 -14.58 1.18
N VAL A 85 -1.16 -14.39 2.09
CA VAL A 85 -2.50 -14.99 1.93
C VAL A 85 -3.11 -14.62 0.58
N GLY A 86 -3.04 -13.35 0.17
CA GLY A 86 -3.53 -12.92 -1.14
C GLY A 86 -2.80 -13.57 -2.30
N ALA A 87 -1.47 -13.64 -2.26
CA ALA A 87 -0.64 -14.26 -3.28
C ALA A 87 -0.94 -15.74 -3.45
N TYR A 88 -0.93 -16.51 -2.35
CA TYR A 88 -1.21 -17.95 -2.35
C TYR A 88 -2.66 -18.25 -2.72
N ALA A 89 -3.64 -17.45 -2.28
CA ALA A 89 -5.03 -17.60 -2.68
C ALA A 89 -5.22 -17.34 -4.18
N CYS A 90 -4.59 -16.28 -4.73
CA CYS A 90 -4.63 -16.00 -6.17
C CYS A 90 -4.00 -17.14 -6.97
N TYR A 91 -2.86 -17.66 -6.53
CA TYR A 91 -2.21 -18.82 -7.13
C TYR A 91 -3.14 -20.03 -7.16
N LYS A 92 -3.77 -20.38 -6.02
CA LYS A 92 -4.72 -21.51 -5.96
C LYS A 92 -5.95 -21.30 -6.83
N LEU A 93 -6.52 -20.09 -6.85
CA LEU A 93 -7.67 -19.80 -7.70
C LEU A 93 -7.32 -19.93 -9.18
N THR A 94 -6.16 -19.44 -9.59
CA THR A 94 -5.74 -19.49 -10.99
C THR A 94 -5.27 -20.88 -11.44
N THR A 95 -4.74 -21.73 -10.55
CA THR A 95 -4.33 -23.09 -10.89
C THR A 95 -5.48 -24.08 -10.89
N ASN A 96 -6.49 -23.92 -10.00
CA ASN A 96 -7.58 -24.87 -9.86
C ASN A 96 -8.80 -24.54 -10.74
N ILE A 97 -8.96 -23.27 -11.15
CA ILE A 97 -10.09 -22.82 -11.97
C ILE A 97 -9.58 -22.40 -13.33
N GLU A 98 -9.76 -23.27 -14.33
CA GLU A 98 -9.44 -22.96 -15.72
C GLU A 98 -10.34 -21.84 -16.25
N GLY A 99 -9.74 -20.86 -16.99
CA GLY A 99 -10.51 -19.76 -17.57
C GLY A 99 -10.89 -18.62 -16.62
N LEU A 100 -10.52 -18.69 -15.33
CA LEU A 100 -10.76 -17.58 -14.39
C LEU A 100 -9.97 -16.34 -14.81
N ASN A 101 -10.70 -15.22 -14.97
CA ASN A 101 -10.05 -13.94 -15.27
C ASN A 101 -9.12 -13.52 -14.13
N VAL A 102 -7.90 -13.11 -14.47
CA VAL A 102 -6.86 -12.75 -13.50
C VAL A 102 -7.27 -11.60 -12.58
N ILE A 103 -8.02 -10.60 -13.08
CA ILE A 103 -8.50 -9.48 -12.27
C ILE A 103 -9.47 -9.99 -11.19
N VAL A 104 -10.39 -10.90 -11.56
CA VAL A 104 -11.33 -11.51 -10.62
C VAL A 104 -10.59 -12.36 -9.59
N ALA A 105 -9.57 -13.12 -10.01
CA ALA A 105 -8.73 -13.90 -9.10
C ALA A 105 -8.01 -13.01 -8.07
N ILE A 106 -7.44 -11.89 -8.50
CA ILE A 106 -6.78 -10.91 -7.63
C ILE A 106 -7.78 -10.29 -6.63
N LEU A 107 -8.97 -9.90 -7.07
CA LEU A 107 -9.98 -9.34 -6.17
C LEU A 107 -10.52 -10.37 -5.17
N LEU A 108 -10.75 -11.61 -5.61
CA LEU A 108 -11.16 -12.70 -4.72
C LEU A 108 -10.08 -13.03 -3.70
N SER A 109 -8.81 -13.01 -4.11
CA SER A 109 -7.68 -13.24 -3.19
C SER A 109 -7.59 -12.18 -2.10
N GLY A 110 -7.90 -10.92 -2.42
CA GLY A 110 -8.09 -9.87 -1.41
C GLY A 110 -9.23 -10.20 -0.43
N GLY A 111 -10.33 -10.78 -0.91
CA GLY A 111 -11.43 -11.27 -0.07
C GLY A 111 -10.99 -12.38 0.90
N PHE A 112 -10.17 -13.33 0.45
CA PHE A 112 -9.56 -14.35 1.33
C PHE A 112 -8.65 -13.72 2.38
N ALA A 113 -7.81 -12.76 1.99
CA ALA A 113 -6.96 -12.03 2.94
C ALA A 113 -7.79 -11.25 3.96
N ALA A 114 -8.90 -10.63 3.56
CA ALA A 114 -9.83 -9.97 4.46
C ALA A 114 -10.49 -10.95 5.44
N ALA A 115 -10.91 -12.13 4.98
CA ALA A 115 -11.48 -13.17 5.83
C ALA A 115 -10.48 -13.65 6.89
N VAL A 116 -9.24 -13.94 6.48
CA VAL A 116 -8.14 -14.29 7.40
C VAL A 116 -7.86 -13.13 8.35
N GLY A 117 -7.85 -11.88 7.86
CA GLY A 117 -7.73 -10.68 8.66
C GLY A 117 -8.81 -10.58 9.74
N ILE A 118 -10.07 -10.89 9.43
CA ILE A 118 -11.16 -10.93 10.41
C ILE A 118 -10.89 -12.00 11.48
N VAL A 119 -10.45 -13.19 11.08
CA VAL A 119 -10.16 -14.30 12.02
C VAL A 119 -9.08 -13.92 13.03
N PHE A 120 -7.97 -13.32 12.57
CA PHE A 120 -6.88 -12.87 13.46
C PHE A 120 -7.20 -11.55 14.16
N GLY A 121 -7.95 -10.66 13.50
CA GLY A 121 -8.37 -9.38 14.05
C GLY A 121 -9.34 -9.51 15.22
N LEU A 122 -10.26 -10.46 15.18
CA LEU A 122 -11.33 -10.59 16.17
C LEU A 122 -10.82 -10.87 17.59
N PRO A 123 -9.89 -11.80 17.84
CA PRO A 123 -9.29 -11.97 19.17
C PRO A 123 -8.36 -10.81 19.55
N SER A 124 -7.56 -10.30 18.60
CA SER A 124 -6.59 -9.25 18.87
C SER A 124 -7.23 -7.90 19.23
N LEU A 125 -8.40 -7.58 18.68
CA LEU A 125 -9.14 -6.35 18.95
C LEU A 125 -9.85 -6.33 20.32
N ARG A 126 -9.96 -7.48 21.00
CA ARG A 126 -10.43 -7.55 22.38
C ARG A 126 -9.37 -7.10 23.39
N ILE A 127 -8.11 -7.07 22.97
CA ILE A 127 -6.98 -6.68 23.80
C ILE A 127 -6.65 -5.20 23.46
N LYS A 128 -6.48 -4.36 24.49
CA LYS A 128 -6.21 -2.92 24.31
C LYS A 128 -4.71 -2.64 24.14
N GLY A 129 -4.37 -1.61 23.39
CA GLY A 129 -3.04 -1.05 23.32
C GLY A 129 -2.06 -1.81 22.40
N PHE A 130 -0.79 -1.87 22.78
CA PHE A 130 0.33 -2.43 22.01
C PHE A 130 0.20 -3.95 21.70
N TYR A 131 -0.62 -4.66 22.47
CA TYR A 131 -0.83 -6.09 22.27
C TYR A 131 -1.39 -6.46 20.90
N LEU A 132 -2.10 -5.54 20.24
CA LEU A 132 -2.56 -5.75 18.87
C LEU A 132 -1.39 -5.90 17.89
N ALA A 133 -0.35 -5.08 18.02
CA ALA A 133 0.86 -5.20 17.20
C ALA A 133 1.56 -6.55 17.40
N VAL A 134 1.65 -7.01 18.65
CA VAL A 134 2.22 -8.32 18.98
C VAL A 134 1.38 -9.46 18.41
N ALA A 135 0.05 -9.37 18.48
CA ALA A 135 -0.84 -10.38 17.91
C ALA A 135 -0.74 -10.46 16.37
N THR A 136 -0.62 -9.33 15.70
CA THR A 136 -0.43 -9.30 14.24
C THR A 136 0.97 -9.78 13.84
N LEU A 137 1.98 -9.54 14.66
CA LEU A 137 3.32 -10.10 14.49
C LEU A 137 3.31 -11.63 14.64
N ALA A 138 2.59 -12.15 15.65
CA ALA A 138 2.42 -13.61 15.82
C ALA A 138 1.68 -14.23 14.62
N ALA A 139 0.64 -13.54 14.09
CA ALA A 139 -0.05 -13.95 12.88
C ALA A 139 0.90 -13.99 11.66
N GLN A 140 1.83 -13.02 11.55
CA GLN A 140 2.85 -12.97 10.50
C GLN A 140 3.68 -14.26 10.48
N PHE A 141 4.28 -14.60 11.60
CA PHE A 141 5.10 -15.82 11.70
C PHE A 141 4.28 -17.09 11.51
N PHE A 142 3.07 -17.14 12.09
CA PHE A 142 2.22 -18.32 11.97
C PHE A 142 1.79 -18.60 10.52
N ILE A 143 1.35 -17.58 9.79
CA ILE A 143 0.89 -17.73 8.41
C ILE A 143 2.04 -18.15 7.49
N LEU A 144 3.21 -17.52 7.61
CA LEU A 144 4.37 -17.91 6.81
C LEU A 144 4.85 -19.34 7.15
N TRP A 145 4.89 -19.70 8.43
CA TRP A 145 5.17 -21.06 8.84
C TRP A 145 4.15 -22.06 8.26
N LEU A 146 2.84 -21.74 8.31
CA LEU A 146 1.79 -22.56 7.76
C LEU A 146 1.97 -22.80 6.25
N PHE A 147 2.24 -21.75 5.50
CA PHE A 147 2.44 -21.83 4.06
C PHE A 147 3.71 -22.59 3.68
N ASN A 148 4.76 -22.51 4.49
CA ASN A 148 5.98 -23.27 4.27
C ASN A 148 5.81 -24.75 4.64
N LYS A 149 5.01 -25.06 5.69
CA LYS A 149 4.86 -26.43 6.21
C LYS A 149 3.86 -27.27 5.43
N VAL A 150 2.80 -26.67 4.88
CA VAL A 150 1.70 -27.40 4.23
C VAL A 150 1.86 -27.34 2.72
N GLY A 151 2.33 -28.42 2.12
CA GLY A 151 2.59 -28.58 0.68
C GLY A 151 1.40 -28.26 -0.23
N TRP A 152 0.17 -28.46 0.28
CA TRP A 152 -1.03 -28.11 -0.46
C TRP A 152 -1.04 -26.67 -0.99
N PHE A 153 -0.47 -25.69 -0.27
CA PHE A 153 -0.51 -24.29 -0.68
C PHE A 153 0.34 -24.00 -1.93
N TYR A 154 1.43 -24.73 -2.13
CA TYR A 154 2.32 -24.61 -3.30
C TYR A 154 2.27 -25.81 -4.25
N ASN A 155 1.15 -26.60 -4.20
CA ASN A 155 0.92 -27.78 -5.04
C ASN A 155 2.04 -28.83 -4.93
N ASP A 156 2.57 -29.02 -3.71
CA ASP A 156 3.66 -29.95 -3.39
C ASP A 156 4.90 -29.81 -4.31
N ASN A 157 5.13 -28.59 -4.80
CA ASN A 157 6.31 -28.28 -5.60
C ASN A 157 7.59 -28.49 -4.76
N PRO A 158 8.57 -29.31 -5.22
CA PRO A 158 9.78 -29.56 -4.44
C PRO A 158 10.58 -28.33 -4.05
N SER A 159 10.50 -27.24 -4.82
CA SER A 159 11.15 -25.96 -4.51
C SER A 159 10.41 -25.13 -3.47
N GLY A 160 9.18 -25.48 -3.09
CA GLY A 160 8.37 -24.66 -2.19
C GLY A 160 7.84 -23.35 -2.79
N THR A 161 8.12 -23.10 -4.07
CA THR A 161 7.76 -21.86 -4.76
C THR A 161 6.37 -21.93 -5.39
N ILE A 162 5.66 -20.80 -5.39
CA ILE A 162 4.49 -20.56 -6.25
C ILE A 162 4.92 -19.78 -7.49
N THR A 163 4.48 -20.22 -8.67
CA THR A 163 4.78 -19.56 -9.94
C THR A 163 3.48 -19.12 -10.59
N ALA A 164 3.39 -17.84 -10.96
CA ALA A 164 2.22 -17.29 -11.61
C ALA A 164 1.98 -17.98 -12.97
N PRO A 165 0.83 -18.68 -13.17
CA PRO A 165 0.52 -19.27 -14.44
C PRO A 165 0.30 -18.19 -15.52
N PRO A 166 0.62 -18.47 -16.80
CA PRO A 166 0.37 -17.51 -17.87
C PRO A 166 -1.13 -17.25 -18.00
N ARG A 167 -1.53 -15.99 -17.97
CA ARG A 167 -2.92 -15.55 -18.09
C ARG A 167 -3.02 -14.34 -19.02
N GLU A 168 -4.07 -14.33 -19.81
CA GLU A 168 -4.37 -13.25 -20.75
C GLU A 168 -5.56 -12.42 -20.27
N LEU A 169 -5.50 -11.14 -20.59
CA LEU A 169 -6.62 -10.20 -20.42
C LEU A 169 -6.82 -9.48 -21.75
N PHE A 170 -8.01 -9.60 -22.35
CA PHE A 170 -8.34 -9.01 -23.65
C PHE A 170 -7.34 -9.37 -24.76
N GLY A 171 -6.78 -10.59 -24.75
CA GLY A 171 -5.80 -11.05 -25.75
C GLY A 171 -4.36 -10.57 -25.51
N VAL A 172 -4.10 -9.86 -24.41
CA VAL A 172 -2.75 -9.45 -23.99
C VAL A 172 -2.33 -10.29 -22.79
N GLN A 173 -1.14 -10.89 -22.87
CA GLN A 173 -0.60 -11.69 -21.78
C GLN A 173 -0.11 -10.77 -20.64
N ILE A 174 -0.68 -10.96 -19.44
CA ILE A 174 -0.34 -10.13 -18.25
C ILE A 174 0.61 -10.86 -17.32
N THR A 175 0.51 -12.20 -17.25
CA THR A 175 1.33 -13.01 -16.36
C THR A 175 2.12 -14.04 -17.14
N GLY A 176 3.25 -14.49 -16.57
CA GLY A 176 4.11 -15.46 -17.21
C GLY A 176 5.26 -14.82 -18.02
N PRO A 177 6.12 -15.66 -18.65
CA PRO A 177 7.37 -15.20 -19.29
C PRO A 177 7.19 -14.28 -20.50
N ALA A 178 6.07 -14.41 -21.22
CA ALA A 178 5.79 -13.62 -22.43
C ALA A 178 4.97 -12.35 -22.15
N ALA A 179 4.67 -12.04 -20.88
CA ALA A 179 3.96 -10.84 -20.51
C ALA A 179 4.87 -9.60 -20.60
N THR A 180 4.41 -8.57 -21.31
CA THR A 180 5.16 -7.33 -21.46
C THR A 180 5.16 -6.49 -20.18
N PRO A 181 6.26 -5.79 -19.86
CA PRO A 181 6.33 -4.92 -18.68
C PRO A 181 5.29 -3.81 -18.71
N GLU A 182 4.93 -3.30 -19.87
CA GLU A 182 3.93 -2.26 -20.06
C GLU A 182 2.53 -2.74 -19.63
N ALA A 183 2.15 -3.96 -20.03
CA ALA A 183 0.87 -4.54 -19.66
C ALA A 183 0.77 -4.75 -18.14
N ARG A 184 1.83 -5.25 -17.50
CA ARG A 184 1.92 -5.43 -16.04
C ARG A 184 1.82 -4.09 -15.31
N TYR A 185 2.52 -3.08 -15.81
CA TYR A 185 2.48 -1.73 -15.25
C TYR A 185 1.06 -1.14 -15.31
N ILE A 186 0.38 -1.22 -16.46
CA ILE A 186 -0.97 -0.68 -16.64
C ILE A 186 -1.95 -1.35 -15.66
N VAL A 187 -1.84 -2.66 -15.46
CA VAL A 187 -2.67 -3.39 -14.49
C VAL A 187 -2.41 -2.90 -13.07
N CYS A 188 -1.15 -2.87 -12.62
CA CYS A 188 -0.79 -2.40 -11.28
C CYS A 188 -1.22 -0.94 -11.06
N MET A 189 -1.03 -0.07 -12.07
CA MET A 189 -1.43 1.33 -12.02
C MET A 189 -2.94 1.50 -11.89
N THR A 190 -3.71 0.69 -12.63
CA THR A 190 -5.18 0.71 -12.54
C THR A 190 -5.63 0.29 -11.13
N PHE A 191 -5.06 -0.77 -10.56
CA PHE A 191 -5.36 -1.18 -9.19
C PHE A 191 -5.01 -0.12 -8.16
N LEU A 192 -3.86 0.57 -8.32
CA LEU A 192 -3.47 1.65 -7.42
C LEU A 192 -4.43 2.85 -7.51
N ILE A 193 -4.81 3.29 -8.71
CA ILE A 193 -5.71 4.43 -8.92
C ILE A 193 -7.09 4.12 -8.33
N VAL A 194 -7.66 2.96 -8.68
CA VAL A 194 -8.96 2.52 -8.16
C VAL A 194 -8.90 2.34 -6.65
N GLY A 195 -7.85 1.70 -6.14
CA GLY A 195 -7.62 1.53 -4.71
C GLY A 195 -7.51 2.87 -3.98
N ALA A 196 -6.71 3.81 -4.47
CA ALA A 196 -6.57 5.14 -3.88
C ALA A 196 -7.89 5.93 -3.91
N TRP A 197 -8.66 5.83 -4.99
CA TRP A 197 -9.96 6.46 -5.10
C TRP A 197 -10.97 5.89 -4.10
N ILE A 198 -11.04 4.56 -3.96
CA ILE A 198 -11.91 3.89 -2.97
C ILE A 198 -11.47 4.28 -1.56
N ALA A 199 -10.17 4.21 -1.24
CA ALA A 199 -9.63 4.58 0.06
C ALA A 199 -9.98 6.02 0.44
N LYS A 200 -9.88 6.97 -0.51
CA LYS A 200 -10.20 8.37 -0.28
C LYS A 200 -11.69 8.60 -0.03
N ASN A 201 -12.56 7.89 -0.76
CA ASN A 201 -14.00 7.93 -0.52
C ASN A 201 -14.38 7.33 0.84
N LEU A 202 -13.77 6.20 1.23
CA LEU A 202 -13.97 5.58 2.53
C LEU A 202 -13.55 6.50 3.67
N ALA A 203 -12.36 7.13 3.56
CA ALA A 203 -11.83 8.02 4.58
C ALA A 203 -12.71 9.26 4.82
N ARG A 204 -13.31 9.81 3.76
CA ARG A 204 -14.22 10.97 3.87
C ARG A 204 -15.66 10.60 4.22
N GLY A 205 -16.05 9.35 4.02
CA GLY A 205 -17.38 8.84 4.30
C GLY A 205 -17.68 8.68 5.79
N ARG A 206 -18.88 8.17 6.10
CA ARG A 206 -19.28 7.85 7.49
C ARG A 206 -18.32 6.87 8.17
N ILE A 207 -17.82 5.89 7.40
CA ILE A 207 -16.93 4.85 7.90
C ILE A 207 -15.61 5.47 8.35
N GLY A 208 -14.97 6.31 7.52
CA GLY A 208 -13.71 6.96 7.86
C GLY A 208 -13.83 7.91 9.05
N ARG A 209 -14.94 8.68 9.15
CA ARG A 209 -15.20 9.51 10.32
C ARG A 209 -15.33 8.68 11.60
N SER A 210 -15.97 7.51 11.55
CA SER A 210 -16.06 6.60 12.69
C SER A 210 -14.69 6.03 13.07
N TRP A 211 -13.82 5.77 12.10
CA TRP A 211 -12.44 5.35 12.37
C TRP A 211 -11.64 6.44 13.08
N MET A 212 -11.69 7.68 12.56
CA MET A 212 -11.00 8.81 13.18
C MET A 212 -11.51 9.10 14.58
N ALA A 213 -12.83 9.03 14.82
CA ALA A 213 -13.40 9.20 16.15
C ALA A 213 -12.88 8.16 17.16
N ILE A 214 -12.74 6.88 16.73
CA ILE A 214 -12.18 5.83 17.59
C ILE A 214 -10.67 6.02 17.79
N ARG A 215 -9.94 6.46 16.77
CA ARG A 215 -8.50 6.75 16.87
C ARG A 215 -8.22 7.83 17.89
N ASP A 216 -9.01 8.91 17.84
CA ASP A 216 -8.80 10.08 18.68
C ASP A 216 -9.27 9.81 20.12
N MET A 217 -10.45 9.19 20.32
CA MET A 217 -11.00 8.89 21.63
C MET A 217 -12.04 7.76 21.57
N ASP A 218 -11.64 6.52 21.82
CA ASP A 218 -12.50 5.32 21.69
C ASP A 218 -13.68 5.33 22.66
N ILE A 219 -13.49 5.82 23.90
CA ILE A 219 -14.56 5.92 24.92
C ILE A 219 -15.61 6.95 24.51
N ALA A 220 -15.19 8.12 24.03
CA ALA A 220 -16.12 9.15 23.55
C ALA A 220 -16.90 8.69 22.32
N ALA A 221 -16.24 7.99 21.41
CA ALA A 221 -16.88 7.38 20.24
C ALA A 221 -17.97 6.37 20.63
N GLU A 222 -17.74 5.58 21.69
CA GLU A 222 -18.72 4.62 22.20
C GLU A 222 -19.95 5.32 22.79
N ILE A 223 -19.76 6.42 23.54
CA ILE A 223 -20.85 7.20 24.13
C ILE A 223 -21.80 7.77 23.07
N ILE A 224 -21.26 8.21 21.92
CA ILE A 224 -22.06 8.71 20.79
C ILE A 224 -22.63 7.59 19.90
N GLY A 225 -22.50 6.31 20.31
CA GLY A 225 -23.14 5.15 19.67
C GLY A 225 -22.31 4.45 18.60
N ILE A 226 -21.03 4.79 18.42
CA ILE A 226 -20.12 4.04 17.55
C ILE A 226 -19.72 2.74 18.27
N ARG A 227 -19.83 1.59 17.59
CA ARG A 227 -19.44 0.29 18.14
C ARG A 227 -17.95 0.01 17.85
N PRO A 228 -17.02 0.14 18.84
CA PRO A 228 -15.58 0.11 18.59
C PRO A 228 -15.12 -1.19 17.92
N LEU A 229 -15.55 -2.35 18.42
CA LEU A 229 -15.14 -3.64 17.89
C LEU A 229 -15.49 -3.82 16.40
N ARG A 230 -16.73 -3.51 16.01
CA ARG A 230 -17.15 -3.66 14.61
C ARG A 230 -16.43 -2.69 13.70
N THR A 231 -16.24 -1.46 14.14
CA THR A 231 -15.60 -0.39 13.36
C THR A 231 -14.10 -0.67 13.19
N LYS A 232 -13.42 -1.14 14.23
CA LYS A 232 -12.02 -1.58 14.20
C LYS A 232 -11.84 -2.81 13.30
N LEU A 233 -12.73 -3.81 13.43
CA LEU A 233 -12.67 -5.02 12.61
C LEU A 233 -12.88 -4.73 11.13
N LEU A 234 -13.77 -3.77 10.80
CA LEU A 234 -13.97 -3.34 9.42
C LEU A 234 -12.70 -2.68 8.83
N ALA A 235 -12.02 -1.82 9.61
CA ALA A 235 -10.74 -1.24 9.18
C ALA A 235 -9.69 -2.33 8.94
N PHE A 236 -9.62 -3.33 9.82
CA PHE A 236 -8.71 -4.45 9.72
C PHE A 236 -8.99 -5.30 8.47
N ALA A 237 -10.26 -5.62 8.21
CA ALA A 237 -10.68 -6.39 7.04
C ALA A 237 -10.35 -5.66 5.72
N ILE A 238 -10.60 -4.35 5.65
CA ILE A 238 -10.29 -3.54 4.47
C ILE A 238 -8.78 -3.44 4.27
N SER A 239 -8.02 -3.19 5.33
CA SER A 239 -6.55 -3.17 5.27
C SER A 239 -6.00 -4.50 4.75
N SER A 240 -6.45 -5.63 5.31
CA SER A 240 -6.05 -6.97 4.87
C SER A 240 -6.46 -7.25 3.43
N PHE A 241 -7.60 -6.76 2.97
CA PHE A 241 -8.03 -6.84 1.57
C PHE A 241 -7.02 -6.14 0.65
N TYR A 242 -6.63 -4.90 0.95
CA TYR A 242 -5.64 -4.15 0.16
C TYR A 242 -4.29 -4.87 0.14
N CYS A 243 -3.83 -5.34 1.30
CA CYS A 243 -2.58 -6.10 1.39
C CYS A 243 -2.65 -7.40 0.58
N GLY A 244 -3.79 -8.11 0.60
CA GLY A 244 -3.98 -9.33 -0.18
C GLY A 244 -3.99 -9.09 -1.68
N VAL A 245 -4.70 -8.06 -2.15
CA VAL A 245 -4.69 -7.64 -3.56
C VAL A 245 -3.27 -7.28 -4.00
N ALA A 246 -2.56 -6.49 -3.20
CA ALA A 246 -1.20 -6.09 -3.51
C ALA A 246 -0.22 -7.28 -3.47
N GLY A 247 -0.40 -8.24 -2.56
CA GLY A 247 0.38 -9.49 -2.53
C GLY A 247 0.17 -10.35 -3.77
N ALA A 248 -1.07 -10.45 -4.27
CA ALA A 248 -1.36 -11.11 -5.54
C ALA A 248 -0.68 -10.39 -6.71
N LEU A 249 -0.76 -9.05 -6.78
CA LEU A 249 -0.05 -8.26 -7.79
C LEU A 249 1.47 -8.42 -7.70
N MET A 250 2.02 -8.54 -6.48
CA MET A 250 3.44 -8.76 -6.24
C MET A 250 3.94 -10.02 -6.96
N VAL A 251 3.23 -11.13 -6.85
CA VAL A 251 3.62 -12.38 -7.51
C VAL A 251 3.27 -12.37 -8.99
N PHE A 252 2.07 -11.93 -9.36
CA PHE A 252 1.57 -12.07 -10.72
C PHE A 252 2.12 -11.03 -11.70
N CYS A 253 2.43 -9.81 -11.21
CA CYS A 253 2.89 -8.71 -12.08
C CYS A 253 4.36 -8.33 -11.87
N TRP A 254 4.94 -8.58 -10.68
CA TRP A 254 6.32 -8.17 -10.39
C TRP A 254 7.30 -9.35 -10.37
N LEU A 255 7.17 -10.26 -9.40
CA LEU A 255 8.16 -11.32 -9.18
C LEU A 255 8.06 -12.49 -10.19
N GLY A 256 6.85 -12.81 -10.65
CA GLY A 256 6.56 -13.99 -11.49
C GLY A 256 6.53 -15.30 -10.69
N SER A 257 7.39 -15.45 -9.70
CA SER A 257 7.40 -16.55 -8.73
C SER A 257 7.79 -16.04 -7.35
N ALA A 258 7.34 -16.69 -6.29
CA ALA A 258 7.68 -16.32 -4.94
C ALA A 258 7.72 -17.52 -4.00
N GLU A 259 8.59 -17.42 -3.02
CA GLU A 259 8.64 -18.24 -1.83
C GLU A 259 8.01 -17.49 -0.65
N THR A 260 7.80 -18.19 0.46
CA THR A 260 7.26 -17.59 1.68
C THR A 260 8.14 -16.46 2.22
N GLU A 261 9.46 -16.55 2.02
CA GLU A 261 10.45 -15.55 2.45
C GLU A 261 10.26 -14.18 1.77
N ALA A 262 9.71 -14.16 0.54
CA ALA A 262 9.40 -12.92 -0.16
C ALA A 262 8.36 -12.04 0.59
N PHE A 263 7.62 -12.63 1.53
CA PHE A 263 6.61 -11.95 2.36
C PHE A 263 7.05 -11.76 3.81
N ASP A 264 8.34 -11.96 4.10
CA ASP A 264 8.86 -11.85 5.45
C ASP A 264 8.70 -10.42 6.02
N LEU A 265 8.87 -10.35 7.33
CA LEU A 265 8.76 -9.12 8.11
C LEU A 265 9.70 -8.04 7.57
N ALA A 266 10.95 -8.40 7.29
CA ALA A 266 11.97 -7.50 6.77
C ALA A 266 11.73 -7.12 5.29
N ALA A 267 11.19 -8.04 4.50
CA ALA A 267 10.98 -7.81 3.07
C ALA A 267 9.73 -6.95 2.77
N VAL A 268 8.65 -7.10 3.57
CA VAL A 268 7.37 -6.44 3.29
C VAL A 268 6.86 -5.62 4.46
N SER A 269 6.72 -6.22 5.67
CA SER A 269 5.99 -5.55 6.74
C SER A 269 6.68 -4.29 7.25
N PHE A 270 7.99 -4.31 7.48
CA PHE A 270 8.74 -3.14 7.90
C PHE A 270 8.85 -2.07 6.81
N PRO A 271 9.22 -2.37 5.56
CA PRO A 271 9.20 -1.37 4.51
C PRO A 271 7.86 -0.67 4.36
N VAL A 272 6.74 -1.40 4.36
CA VAL A 272 5.40 -0.80 4.25
C VAL A 272 5.06 0.06 5.48
N LEU A 273 5.47 -0.36 6.68
CA LEU A 273 5.34 0.45 7.88
C LEU A 273 6.13 1.76 7.76
N PHE A 274 7.36 1.70 7.29
CA PHE A 274 8.20 2.89 7.10
C PHE A 274 7.63 3.83 6.04
N MET A 275 7.06 3.29 4.96
CA MET A 275 6.39 4.06 3.93
C MET A 275 5.27 4.94 4.50
N ILE A 276 4.44 4.42 5.40
CA ILE A 276 3.35 5.20 5.99
C ILE A 276 3.81 6.18 7.08
N ILE A 277 4.88 5.85 7.82
CA ILE A 277 5.44 6.75 8.82
C ILE A 277 6.11 7.95 8.12
N ILE A 278 6.99 7.69 7.16
CA ILE A 278 7.68 8.75 6.41
C ILE A 278 6.68 9.53 5.54
N GLY A 279 5.74 8.82 4.90
CA GLY A 279 4.73 9.43 4.05
C GLY A 279 3.73 10.29 4.80
N GLY A 280 3.37 9.92 6.01
CA GLY A 280 2.40 10.57 6.89
C GLY A 280 1.16 9.73 7.15
N LEU A 281 0.95 9.45 8.44
CA LEU A 281 -0.21 8.69 8.91
C LEU A 281 -1.52 9.46 8.66
N GLY A 282 -2.53 8.77 8.14
CA GLY A 282 -3.83 9.39 7.82
C GLY A 282 -3.85 10.17 6.49
N SER A 283 -2.82 10.03 5.66
CA SER A 283 -2.74 10.64 4.33
C SER A 283 -2.54 9.59 3.23
N ILE A 284 -3.53 9.44 2.34
CA ILE A 284 -3.44 8.51 1.20
C ILE A 284 -2.36 8.96 0.21
N GLY A 285 -2.28 10.26 -0.07
CA GLY A 285 -1.20 10.82 -0.89
C GLY A 285 0.16 10.64 -0.25
N GLY A 286 0.23 10.79 1.09
CA GLY A 286 1.42 10.52 1.87
C GLY A 286 1.89 9.07 1.73
N SER A 287 0.99 8.08 1.77
CA SER A 287 1.34 6.67 1.57
C SER A 287 2.03 6.43 0.22
N ILE A 288 1.53 7.06 -0.85
CA ILE A 288 2.13 6.95 -2.19
C ILE A 288 3.50 7.61 -2.23
N LEU A 289 3.65 8.81 -1.64
CA LEU A 289 4.94 9.51 -1.57
C LEU A 289 5.96 8.75 -0.71
N GLY A 290 5.53 8.18 0.41
CA GLY A 290 6.38 7.35 1.25
C GLY A 290 6.82 6.07 0.55
N ALA A 291 5.94 5.44 -0.23
CA ALA A 291 6.29 4.29 -1.05
C ALA A 291 7.32 4.66 -2.13
N ALA A 292 7.12 5.79 -2.81
CA ALA A 292 8.11 6.29 -3.78
C ALA A 292 9.46 6.53 -3.12
N PHE A 293 9.46 7.12 -1.94
CA PHE A 293 10.66 7.40 -1.19
C PHE A 293 11.43 6.13 -0.83
N ILE A 294 10.77 5.15 -0.19
CA ILE A 294 11.41 3.89 0.25
C ILE A 294 11.92 3.06 -0.94
N VAL A 295 11.22 3.06 -2.07
CA VAL A 295 11.67 2.33 -3.26
C VAL A 295 12.82 3.03 -3.99
N LEU A 296 12.84 4.38 -4.02
CA LEU A 296 13.86 5.13 -4.74
C LEU A 296 15.18 5.29 -3.97
N VAL A 297 15.13 5.33 -2.63
CA VAL A 297 16.34 5.52 -1.80
C VAL A 297 17.40 4.43 -2.01
N PRO A 298 17.09 3.12 -2.01
CA PRO A 298 18.07 2.08 -2.28
C PRO A 298 18.72 2.24 -3.66
N ILE A 299 17.92 2.59 -4.66
CA ILE A 299 18.40 2.78 -6.03
C ILE A 299 19.36 3.97 -6.11
N PHE A 300 19.04 5.05 -5.42
CA PHE A 300 19.93 6.21 -5.32
C PHE A 300 21.24 5.84 -4.60
N LEU A 301 21.17 5.14 -3.48
CA LEU A 301 22.33 4.70 -2.71
C LEU A 301 23.23 3.72 -3.48
N THR A 302 22.65 2.91 -4.36
CA THR A 302 23.41 1.98 -5.21
C THR A 302 24.10 2.69 -6.35
N ASN A 303 23.46 3.67 -6.98
CA ASN A 303 23.98 4.33 -8.18
C ASN A 303 24.84 5.57 -7.88
N PHE A 304 24.63 6.26 -6.73
CA PHE A 304 25.33 7.48 -6.41
C PHE A 304 26.82 7.30 -6.10
N PRO A 305 27.29 6.31 -5.28
CA PRO A 305 28.70 6.14 -4.98
C PRO A 305 29.59 5.90 -6.20
N PRO A 306 29.21 5.03 -7.18
CA PRO A 306 30.00 4.86 -8.40
C PRO A 306 30.13 6.14 -9.24
N MET A 307 29.11 7.02 -9.22
CA MET A 307 29.17 8.29 -9.96
C MET A 307 30.24 9.25 -9.42
N ILE A 308 30.59 9.15 -8.13
CA ILE A 308 31.65 9.93 -7.49
C ILE A 308 32.97 9.15 -7.37
N GLY A 309 33.09 8.00 -8.03
CA GLY A 309 34.31 7.20 -8.04
C GLY A 309 34.58 6.39 -6.78
N LEU A 310 33.55 6.20 -5.93
CA LEU A 310 33.64 5.38 -4.73
C LEU A 310 33.13 3.97 -5.03
N GLU A 311 34.02 2.99 -5.05
CA GLU A 311 33.65 1.58 -5.15
C GLU A 311 33.32 1.05 -3.72
N ILE A 312 32.06 0.88 -3.44
CA ILE A 312 31.56 0.32 -2.17
C ILE A 312 31.07 -1.10 -2.43
N SER A 313 31.47 -2.06 -1.58
CA SER A 313 30.98 -3.44 -1.69
C SER A 313 29.47 -3.51 -1.48
N THR A 314 28.78 -4.46 -2.15
CA THR A 314 27.33 -4.65 -2.06
C THR A 314 26.86 -4.92 -0.62
N ALA A 315 27.67 -5.60 0.20
CA ALA A 315 27.38 -5.83 1.61
C ALA A 315 27.37 -4.52 2.42
N LEU A 316 28.33 -3.66 2.16
CA LEU A 316 28.44 -2.36 2.82
C LEU A 316 27.29 -1.42 2.39
N GLN A 317 26.89 -1.47 1.11
CA GLN A 317 25.74 -0.71 0.60
C GLN A 317 24.45 -1.10 1.34
N LYS A 318 24.20 -2.41 1.54
CA LYS A 318 23.02 -2.89 2.25
C LYS A 318 22.99 -2.42 3.72
N HIS A 319 24.13 -2.45 4.40
CA HIS A 319 24.20 -1.94 5.78
C HIS A 319 23.99 -0.42 5.84
N PHE A 320 24.51 0.36 4.88
CA PHE A 320 24.22 1.79 4.78
C PHE A 320 22.75 2.07 4.52
N GLU A 321 22.10 1.28 3.69
CA GLU A 321 20.65 1.37 3.44
C GLU A 321 19.86 1.18 4.74
N GLU A 322 20.14 0.14 5.51
CA GLU A 322 19.49 -0.14 6.80
C GLU A 322 19.70 0.99 7.81
N ILE A 323 20.93 1.51 7.91
CA ILE A 323 21.28 2.64 8.80
C ILE A 323 20.52 3.90 8.37
N ILE A 324 20.49 4.20 7.08
CA ILE A 324 19.79 5.39 6.54
C ILE A 324 18.29 5.28 6.79
N PHE A 325 17.68 4.14 6.55
CA PHE A 325 16.25 3.95 6.86
C PHE A 325 15.98 4.12 8.36
N GLY A 326 16.78 3.50 9.22
CA GLY A 326 16.64 3.67 10.67
C GLY A 326 16.80 5.11 11.13
N ALA A 327 17.83 5.79 10.64
CA ALA A 327 18.07 7.20 10.96
C ALA A 327 16.95 8.11 10.46
N MET A 328 16.45 7.87 9.25
CA MET A 328 15.37 8.66 8.69
C MET A 328 14.06 8.49 9.45
N ILE A 329 13.72 7.28 9.88
CA ILE A 329 12.54 7.05 10.71
C ILE A 329 12.64 7.88 12.00
N VAL A 330 13.79 7.82 12.67
CA VAL A 330 14.03 8.60 13.90
C VAL A 330 13.90 10.10 13.62
N ILE A 331 14.52 10.58 12.53
CA ILE A 331 14.46 12.00 12.14
C ILE A 331 13.01 12.42 11.85
N PHE A 332 12.28 11.64 11.06
CA PHE A 332 10.88 11.99 10.75
C PHE A 332 9.98 11.96 11.98
N LEU A 333 10.13 11.00 12.87
CA LEU A 333 9.34 10.93 14.11
C LEU A 333 9.62 12.11 15.06
N ILE A 334 10.84 12.66 15.05
CA ILE A 334 11.23 13.78 15.93
C ILE A 334 10.87 15.13 15.28
N VAL A 335 11.22 15.31 14.00
CA VAL A 335 11.15 16.62 13.33
C VAL A 335 9.76 16.87 12.73
N GLU A 336 9.17 15.85 12.09
CA GLU A 336 7.90 15.99 11.38
C GLU A 336 7.03 14.73 11.54
N PRO A 337 6.37 14.57 12.70
CA PRO A 337 5.59 13.36 13.00
C PRO A 337 4.40 13.14 12.06
N GLU A 338 3.98 14.18 11.31
CA GLU A 338 2.95 14.07 10.26
C GLU A 338 3.52 13.69 8.88
N GLY A 339 4.85 13.51 8.76
CA GLY A 339 5.54 13.02 7.58
C GLY A 339 5.55 13.99 6.38
N VAL A 340 5.98 13.47 5.23
CA VAL A 340 6.10 14.23 3.96
C VAL A 340 4.77 14.85 3.54
N ALA A 341 3.65 14.26 3.91
CA ALA A 341 2.32 14.80 3.60
C ALA A 341 2.12 16.20 4.19
N ARG A 342 2.64 16.46 5.39
CA ARG A 342 2.60 17.79 6.02
C ARG A 342 3.46 18.80 5.28
N LEU A 343 4.67 18.41 4.90
CA LEU A 343 5.56 19.27 4.11
C LEU A 343 4.91 19.67 2.79
N TRP A 344 4.20 18.74 2.14
CA TRP A 344 3.44 19.02 0.93
C TRP A 344 2.30 20.02 1.19
N GLN A 345 1.57 19.90 2.30
CA GLN A 345 0.52 20.85 2.69
C GLN A 345 1.10 22.25 2.92
N ILE A 346 2.21 22.37 3.65
CA ILE A 346 2.89 23.63 3.92
C ILE A 346 3.35 24.29 2.59
N LEU A 347 3.93 23.49 1.69
CA LEU A 347 4.35 23.97 0.37
C LEU A 347 3.16 24.49 -0.43
N ARG A 348 2.06 23.73 -0.45
CA ARG A 348 0.82 24.11 -1.13
C ARG A 348 0.23 25.41 -0.55
N GLU A 349 0.23 25.57 0.77
CA GLU A 349 -0.22 26.80 1.43
C GLU A 349 0.65 28.01 1.09
N LYS A 350 1.96 27.84 1.06
CA LYS A 350 2.89 28.90 0.62
C LYS A 350 2.68 29.30 -0.83
N LEU A 351 2.52 28.32 -1.73
CA LEU A 351 2.23 28.56 -3.15
C LEU A 351 0.86 29.24 -3.35
N ARG A 352 -0.12 28.91 -2.50
CA ARG A 352 -1.44 29.56 -2.52
C ARG A 352 -1.37 31.02 -2.13
N LYS A 353 -0.53 31.38 -1.16
CA LYS A 353 -0.36 32.76 -0.68
C LYS A 353 0.54 33.60 -1.60
N TRP A 354 1.33 32.96 -2.49
CA TRP A 354 2.20 33.69 -3.41
C TRP A 354 1.38 34.48 -4.45
N PRO A 355 1.67 35.79 -4.79
CA PRO A 355 2.85 36.57 -4.42
C PRO A 355 2.70 37.44 -3.15
N PHE A 356 1.65 37.27 -2.36
CA PHE A 356 1.39 38.07 -1.15
C PHE A 356 1.68 37.20 0.11
N PRO A 357 2.91 37.24 0.63
CA PRO A 357 3.25 36.57 1.87
C PRO A 357 2.74 37.38 3.06
N TYR A 358 1.57 36.99 3.59
CA TYR A 358 1.10 37.44 4.89
C TYR A 358 0.89 36.20 5.76
#